data_a8594d86c06b1c5d0f303b1f399315a2
#
_entry.id   a8594d86c06b1c5d0f303b1f399315a2
#
_cell.length_a   1.000
_cell.length_b   1.000
_cell.length_c   1.000
_cell.angle_alpha   90.00
_cell.angle_beta   90.00
_cell.angle_gamma   90.00
#
_symmetry.space_group_name_H-M   'P 1'
#
loop_
_entity.id
_entity.type
_entity.pdbx_description
1 polymer ?
#
loop_
_entity_poly.entity_id
_entity_poly.type
_entity_poly.pdbx_seq_one_letter_code
_entity_poly.pdbx_strand_id
1 'polypeptide(L)'
;MTRRSGLWVPPATAAWMRASHLSQAGDVDLLDSSVFRYLDASTAKGAGGARSQGVKWWRDLARQWGIAECQALSVFASRADQLRVESYLMRYAVWLVDVRQTQVETARKYYYEVNSWHAFEHGEFTPGYGMPRLRALFKGMSELVPAPPRVRRRAVRTQCLALGLQRCFPRGPDADVANVRAALQVGFCGLLRAAEYSLQAGEAFVSRRHLTRSDVTFEFVDGQRLPVSATVMMRPCKKLRYAGAKTVPVYLQDGDFLRPVAALWDLFQFDPVPDEALSSTALFRFDGVPFSTAFVRSLVRMLMESVGEDPFAFGAHSLRIGGATAALAAGIPPVVIKVMGRWDSEIYEIYTRMSQEAARRAGVRIASTAFVDIEGEFSHEELFVSGHSYPAF
;
A
#
# COMPACT_ATOMS: atom_id res chain seq x y z
N MET A 1 23.68 12.87 -26.47
CA MET A 1 22.50 13.06 -25.61
C MET A 1 21.37 13.53 -26.49
N THR A 2 20.57 12.62 -27.01
CA THR A 2 19.38 12.93 -27.81
C THR A 2 18.15 12.74 -26.90
N ARG A 3 17.62 13.86 -26.43
CA ARG A 3 16.27 13.88 -25.82
C ARG A 3 15.26 13.59 -26.94
N ARG A 4 14.85 12.35 -27.10
CA ARG A 4 13.60 12.00 -27.79
C ARG A 4 12.52 11.84 -26.73
N SER A 5 11.48 12.64 -26.81
CA SER A 5 10.18 12.52 -26.09
C SER A 5 10.20 12.50 -24.55
N GLY A 6 11.17 13.10 -23.87
CA GLY A 6 11.12 13.25 -22.40
C GLY A 6 11.34 11.98 -21.57
N LEU A 7 11.51 10.83 -22.20
CA LEU A 7 11.81 9.56 -21.54
C LEU A 7 13.32 9.42 -21.33
N TRP A 8 13.73 9.27 -20.08
CA TRP A 8 15.11 8.92 -19.75
C TRP A 8 15.32 7.42 -19.99
N VAL A 9 16.29 7.07 -20.81
CA VAL A 9 16.65 5.69 -21.15
C VAL A 9 17.96 5.35 -20.45
N PRO A 10 18.01 4.26 -19.64
CA PRO A 10 19.28 3.81 -19.07
C PRO A 10 20.33 3.56 -20.15
N PRO A 11 21.59 3.98 -19.95
CA PRO A 11 22.66 3.84 -20.96
C PRO A 11 22.85 2.41 -21.45
N ALA A 12 22.74 1.42 -20.58
CA ALA A 12 22.87 0.01 -20.94
C ALA A 12 21.71 -0.50 -21.81
N THR A 13 20.48 -0.07 -21.53
CA THR A 13 19.31 -0.39 -22.35
C THR A 13 19.43 0.24 -23.73
N ALA A 14 19.91 1.50 -23.79
CA ALA A 14 20.18 2.19 -25.05
C ALA A 14 21.34 1.54 -25.84
N ALA A 15 22.36 1.00 -25.17
CA ALA A 15 23.45 0.25 -25.78
C ALA A 15 22.99 -1.10 -26.34
N TRP A 16 22.18 -1.84 -25.57
CA TRP A 16 21.60 -3.12 -26.01
C TRP A 16 20.71 -2.93 -27.24
N MET A 17 19.87 -1.89 -27.26
CA MET A 17 18.99 -1.59 -28.39
C MET A 17 19.77 -1.21 -29.65
N ARG A 18 20.94 -0.55 -29.51
CA ARG A 18 21.84 -0.28 -30.63
C ARG A 18 22.58 -1.52 -31.13
N ALA A 19 22.85 -2.48 -30.26
CA ALA A 19 23.57 -3.71 -30.59
C ALA A 19 22.64 -4.79 -31.19
N SER A 20 21.35 -4.76 -30.90
CA SER A 20 20.37 -5.62 -31.54
C SER A 20 20.11 -5.11 -32.96
N HIS A 21 20.72 -5.74 -33.96
CA HIS A 21 20.62 -5.41 -35.39
C HIS A 21 19.22 -5.62 -35.99
N LEU A 22 18.19 -5.10 -35.35
CA LEU A 22 16.81 -5.08 -35.86
C LEU A 22 16.63 -3.79 -36.70
N SER A 23 17.26 -3.77 -37.87
CA SER A 23 17.18 -2.64 -38.80
C SER A 23 16.08 -2.83 -39.84
N GLN A 24 14.82 -2.68 -39.45
CA GLN A 24 13.75 -2.27 -40.37
C GLN A 24 12.93 -1.15 -39.70
N ALA A 25 12.99 0.03 -40.28
CA ALA A 25 12.98 1.30 -39.58
C ALA A 25 11.61 1.90 -39.18
N GLY A 26 10.52 1.20 -39.25
CA GLY A 26 9.19 1.79 -38.96
C GLY A 26 8.52 1.26 -37.68
N ASP A 27 8.44 -0.05 -37.58
CA ASP A 27 7.71 -0.72 -36.48
C ASP A 27 8.58 -0.87 -35.22
N VAL A 28 9.90 -0.83 -35.36
CA VAL A 28 10.88 -0.98 -34.26
C VAL A 28 10.81 0.22 -33.31
N ASP A 29 10.69 1.43 -33.81
CA ASP A 29 10.60 2.65 -32.97
C ASP A 29 9.35 2.66 -32.09
N LEU A 30 8.22 2.09 -32.57
CA LEU A 30 6.98 1.94 -31.80
C LEU A 30 7.11 0.86 -30.74
N LEU A 31 7.73 -0.27 -31.07
CA LEU A 31 7.99 -1.36 -30.12
C LEU A 31 8.99 -0.92 -29.07
N ASP A 32 10.05 -0.23 -29.42
CA ASP A 32 11.04 0.32 -28.52
C ASP A 32 10.41 1.32 -27.55
N SER A 33 9.58 2.23 -28.03
CA SER A 33 8.84 3.16 -27.18
C SER A 33 7.93 2.42 -26.18
N SER A 34 7.34 1.29 -26.60
CA SER A 34 6.52 0.46 -25.75
C SER A 34 7.37 -0.31 -24.71
N VAL A 35 8.52 -0.85 -25.10
CA VAL A 35 9.49 -1.48 -24.18
C VAL A 35 9.90 -0.49 -23.09
N PHE A 36 10.29 0.75 -23.46
CA PHE A 36 10.64 1.77 -22.47
C PHE A 36 9.49 2.12 -21.53
N ARG A 37 8.29 2.26 -22.07
CA ARG A 37 7.10 2.53 -21.25
C ARG A 37 6.83 1.41 -20.24
N TYR A 38 7.01 0.15 -20.63
CA TYR A 38 6.82 -0.99 -19.74
C TYR A 38 7.94 -1.12 -18.71
N LEU A 39 9.19 -0.87 -19.10
CA LEU A 39 10.33 -0.85 -18.19
C LEU A 39 10.18 0.28 -17.14
N ASP A 40 9.81 1.48 -17.57
CA ASP A 40 9.55 2.61 -16.66
C ASP A 40 8.37 2.31 -15.72
N ALA A 41 7.33 1.67 -16.22
CA ALA A 41 6.18 1.23 -15.41
C ALA A 41 6.53 0.08 -14.46
N SER A 42 7.51 -0.77 -14.79
CA SER A 42 7.95 -1.89 -13.95
C SER A 42 8.76 -1.43 -12.75
N THR A 43 9.47 -0.31 -12.87
CA THR A 43 10.14 0.34 -11.75
C THR A 43 9.07 0.99 -10.87
N ALA A 44 8.50 0.19 -9.98
CA ALA A 44 7.57 0.73 -8.98
C ALA A 44 8.26 1.90 -8.27
N LYS A 45 7.55 3.02 -8.09
CA LYS A 45 8.05 4.19 -7.38
C LYS A 45 8.72 3.77 -6.07
N GLY A 46 10.04 3.90 -6.00
CA GLY A 46 10.85 3.60 -4.83
C GLY A 46 11.47 2.19 -4.75
N ALA A 47 11.32 1.34 -5.76
CA ALA A 47 12.01 0.05 -5.81
C ALA A 47 13.06 0.05 -6.93
N GLY A 48 14.34 -0.01 -6.56
CA GLY A 48 15.45 -0.35 -7.46
C GLY A 48 16.03 0.77 -8.34
N GLY A 49 15.51 1.99 -8.29
CA GLY A 49 16.09 3.10 -9.08
C GLY A 49 17.19 3.87 -8.32
N ALA A 50 18.00 4.65 -9.06
CA ALA A 50 19.04 5.54 -8.51
C ALA A 50 18.53 6.53 -7.44
N ARG A 51 17.22 6.65 -7.26
CA ARG A 51 16.54 7.47 -6.25
C ARG A 51 16.21 6.72 -4.96
N SER A 52 16.35 5.39 -4.91
CA SER A 52 16.08 4.62 -3.70
C SER A 52 17.04 4.98 -2.58
N GLN A 53 16.59 4.89 -1.32
CA GLN A 53 17.44 5.21 -0.19
C GLN A 53 18.62 4.22 -0.08
N GLY A 54 18.40 2.96 -0.40
CA GLY A 54 19.46 1.95 -0.41
C GLY A 54 20.55 2.28 -1.42
N VAL A 55 20.17 2.67 -2.65
CA VAL A 55 21.14 3.06 -3.69
C VAL A 55 21.88 4.34 -3.31
N LYS A 56 21.20 5.35 -2.75
CA LYS A 56 21.86 6.58 -2.28
C LYS A 56 22.95 6.27 -1.26
N TRP A 57 22.64 5.50 -0.24
CA TRP A 57 23.59 5.13 0.80
C TRP A 57 24.72 4.25 0.27
N TRP A 58 24.44 3.35 -0.67
CA TRP A 58 25.49 2.60 -1.36
C TRP A 58 26.47 3.50 -2.08
N ARG A 59 25.98 4.46 -2.88
CA ARG A 59 26.81 5.39 -3.64
C ARG A 59 27.66 6.28 -2.74
N ASP A 60 27.09 6.77 -1.63
CA ASP A 60 27.82 7.56 -0.66
C ASP A 60 28.95 6.76 -0.02
N LEU A 61 28.67 5.51 0.35
CA LEU A 61 29.65 4.62 0.95
C LEU A 61 30.73 4.18 -0.03
N ALA A 62 30.36 3.90 -1.29
CA ALA A 62 31.31 3.57 -2.36
C ALA A 62 32.32 4.72 -2.58
N ARG A 63 31.84 5.97 -2.61
CA ARG A 63 32.71 7.16 -2.69
C ARG A 63 33.62 7.26 -1.47
N GLN A 64 33.12 7.04 -0.27
CA GLN A 64 33.90 7.05 0.96
C GLN A 64 34.98 5.96 0.97
N TRP A 65 34.72 4.81 0.38
CA TRP A 65 35.69 3.71 0.27
C TRP A 65 36.63 3.83 -0.92
N GLY A 66 36.44 4.83 -1.78
CA GLY A 66 37.26 5.00 -2.99
C GLY A 66 37.05 3.89 -4.02
N ILE A 67 35.90 3.25 -4.05
CA ILE A 67 35.54 2.22 -5.04
C ILE A 67 34.52 2.74 -6.06
N ALA A 68 34.48 2.11 -7.22
CA ALA A 68 33.48 2.45 -8.22
C ALA A 68 32.05 2.26 -7.65
N GLU A 69 31.17 3.22 -7.93
CA GLU A 69 29.76 3.12 -7.52
C GLU A 69 29.09 1.89 -8.14
N CYS A 70 29.39 1.60 -9.39
CA CYS A 70 28.98 0.39 -10.08
C CYS A 70 29.94 -0.76 -9.80
N GLN A 71 29.40 -1.83 -9.23
CA GLN A 71 30.10 -3.08 -8.96
C GLN A 71 29.46 -4.24 -9.76
N ALA A 72 28.75 -3.92 -10.86
CA ALA A 72 28.16 -4.91 -11.72
C ALA A 72 29.29 -5.81 -12.31
N LEU A 73 29.00 -7.10 -12.37
CA LEU A 73 29.93 -8.10 -12.89
C LEU A 73 29.36 -8.72 -14.15
N SER A 74 30.21 -8.88 -15.16
CA SER A 74 29.93 -9.67 -16.33
C SER A 74 29.68 -11.14 -15.93
N VAL A 75 28.91 -11.87 -16.73
CA VAL A 75 28.71 -13.32 -16.55
C VAL A 75 30.02 -14.12 -16.63
N PHE A 76 31.06 -13.53 -17.22
CA PHE A 76 32.40 -14.11 -17.33
C PHE A 76 33.36 -13.59 -16.26
N ALA A 77 32.87 -12.85 -15.26
CA ALA A 77 33.71 -12.31 -14.21
C ALA A 77 34.50 -13.41 -13.48
N SER A 78 35.76 -13.13 -13.19
CA SER A 78 36.61 -14.06 -12.46
C SER A 78 36.06 -14.36 -11.06
N ARG A 79 36.44 -15.50 -10.49
CA ARG A 79 36.10 -15.85 -9.12
C ARG A 79 36.59 -14.79 -8.12
N ALA A 80 37.76 -14.21 -8.36
CA ALA A 80 38.31 -13.15 -7.53
C ALA A 80 37.43 -11.89 -7.55
N ASP A 81 36.96 -11.48 -8.73
CA ASP A 81 36.04 -10.33 -8.86
C ASP A 81 34.71 -10.59 -8.17
N GLN A 82 34.14 -11.78 -8.33
CA GLN A 82 32.91 -12.18 -7.65
C GLN A 82 33.05 -12.08 -6.13
N LEU A 83 34.16 -12.60 -5.58
CA LEU A 83 34.44 -12.56 -4.14
C LEU A 83 34.69 -11.13 -3.65
N ARG A 84 35.32 -10.28 -4.47
CA ARG A 84 35.54 -8.86 -4.16
C ARG A 84 34.20 -8.13 -4.07
N VAL A 85 33.33 -8.25 -5.04
CA VAL A 85 32.02 -7.61 -5.03
C VAL A 85 31.15 -8.12 -3.90
N GLU A 86 31.10 -9.43 -3.65
CA GLU A 86 30.40 -10.01 -2.49
C GLU A 86 30.93 -9.40 -1.19
N SER A 87 32.25 -9.20 -1.05
CA SER A 87 32.86 -8.58 0.13
C SER A 87 32.39 -7.13 0.33
N TYR A 88 32.27 -6.34 -0.74
CA TYR A 88 31.73 -4.97 -0.64
C TYR A 88 30.27 -4.96 -0.21
N LEU A 89 29.45 -5.82 -0.79
CA LEU A 89 28.03 -5.95 -0.43
C LEU A 89 27.84 -6.44 1.00
N MET A 90 28.71 -7.35 1.47
CA MET A 90 28.70 -7.77 2.87
C MET A 90 29.03 -6.61 3.82
N ARG A 91 30.06 -5.81 3.52
CA ARG A 91 30.39 -4.60 4.31
C ARG A 91 29.25 -3.58 4.30
N TYR A 92 28.60 -3.41 3.16
CA TYR A 92 27.41 -2.54 3.05
C TYR A 92 26.27 -3.05 3.95
N ALA A 93 25.98 -4.36 3.95
CA ALA A 93 24.98 -4.96 4.81
C ALA A 93 25.30 -4.75 6.30
N VAL A 94 26.58 -4.97 6.71
CA VAL A 94 27.06 -4.71 8.08
C VAL A 94 26.90 -3.23 8.44
N TRP A 95 27.34 -2.33 7.56
CA TRP A 95 27.20 -0.89 7.77
C TRP A 95 25.73 -0.46 7.96
N LEU A 96 24.81 -1.03 7.19
CA LEU A 96 23.38 -0.75 7.35
C LEU A 96 22.87 -1.17 8.74
N VAL A 97 23.29 -2.33 9.24
CA VAL A 97 22.81 -2.86 10.52
C VAL A 97 23.54 -2.19 11.68
N ASP A 98 24.88 -2.17 11.67
CA ASP A 98 25.67 -1.78 12.83
C ASP A 98 25.85 -0.27 12.93
N VAL A 99 26.00 0.43 11.80
CA VAL A 99 26.25 1.88 11.79
C VAL A 99 24.95 2.66 11.62
N ARG A 100 24.12 2.27 10.66
CA ARG A 100 22.82 2.93 10.41
C ARG A 100 21.70 2.44 11.30
N GLN A 101 21.95 1.41 12.12
CA GLN A 101 20.98 0.83 13.05
C GLN A 101 19.67 0.44 12.38
N THR A 102 19.76 -0.06 11.13
CA THR A 102 18.58 -0.55 10.41
C THR A 102 18.28 -1.99 10.82
N GLN A 103 17.03 -2.37 10.77
CA GLN A 103 16.63 -3.77 10.93
C GLN A 103 17.20 -4.64 9.82
N VAL A 104 17.57 -5.88 10.13
CA VAL A 104 18.16 -6.84 9.17
C VAL A 104 17.29 -6.99 7.92
N GLU A 105 15.98 -7.09 8.06
CA GLU A 105 15.06 -7.17 6.91
C GLU A 105 15.05 -5.88 6.06
N THR A 106 15.23 -4.72 6.67
CA THR A 106 15.38 -3.44 5.96
C THR A 106 16.71 -3.38 5.23
N ALA A 107 17.80 -3.84 5.87
CA ALA A 107 19.11 -3.94 5.22
C ALA A 107 19.08 -4.90 4.03
N ARG A 108 18.39 -6.05 4.17
CA ARG A 108 18.17 -7.00 3.05
C ARG A 108 17.41 -6.34 1.90
N LYS A 109 16.36 -5.56 2.19
CA LYS A 109 15.62 -4.81 1.18
C LYS A 109 16.53 -3.80 0.45
N TYR A 110 17.33 -3.02 1.19
CA TYR A 110 18.27 -2.06 0.59
C TYR A 110 19.34 -2.73 -0.26
N TYR A 111 19.83 -3.88 0.16
CA TYR A 111 20.71 -4.71 -0.67
C TYR A 111 20.03 -5.09 -1.99
N TYR A 112 18.78 -5.56 -1.97
CA TYR A 112 18.05 -5.88 -3.20
C TYR A 112 17.82 -4.65 -4.09
N GLU A 113 17.62 -3.46 -3.50
CA GLU A 113 17.54 -2.21 -4.26
C GLU A 113 18.85 -1.90 -5.00
N VAL A 114 19.99 -2.07 -4.34
CA VAL A 114 21.33 -1.89 -4.93
C VAL A 114 21.57 -2.93 -6.02
N ASN A 115 21.24 -4.19 -5.78
CA ASN A 115 21.38 -5.27 -6.76
C ASN A 115 20.53 -5.00 -8.02
N SER A 116 19.27 -4.61 -7.84
CA SER A 116 18.37 -4.25 -8.94
C SER A 116 18.86 -3.02 -9.70
N TRP A 117 19.42 -2.03 -9.00
CA TRP A 117 20.00 -0.85 -9.63
C TRP A 117 21.20 -1.22 -10.51
N HIS A 118 22.13 -2.05 -10.03
CA HIS A 118 23.24 -2.53 -10.84
C HIS A 118 22.77 -3.23 -12.12
N ALA A 119 21.80 -4.14 -12.01
CA ALA A 119 21.28 -4.86 -13.16
C ALA A 119 20.56 -3.94 -14.15
N PHE A 120 19.80 -2.95 -13.65
CA PHE A 120 18.97 -2.09 -14.50
C PHE A 120 19.76 -0.97 -15.17
N GLU A 121 20.66 -0.31 -14.43
CA GLU A 121 21.42 0.86 -14.95
C GLU A 121 22.61 0.45 -15.80
N HIS A 122 23.21 -0.69 -15.52
CA HIS A 122 24.48 -1.10 -16.11
C HIS A 122 24.35 -2.31 -17.04
N GLY A 123 23.15 -2.93 -17.13
CA GLY A 123 22.87 -4.03 -18.05
C GLY A 123 23.64 -5.31 -17.76
N GLU A 124 24.41 -5.35 -16.69
CA GLU A 124 25.17 -6.51 -16.25
C GLU A 124 24.52 -7.10 -15.02
N PHE A 125 24.23 -8.39 -15.08
CA PHE A 125 23.76 -9.11 -13.92
C PHE A 125 24.85 -9.15 -12.86
N THR A 126 24.52 -8.79 -11.63
CA THR A 126 25.22 -9.39 -10.49
C THR A 126 25.08 -10.89 -10.66
N PRO A 127 26.19 -11.64 -10.63
CA PRO A 127 26.23 -12.99 -11.19
C PRO A 127 25.17 -13.89 -10.60
N GLY A 128 24.69 -14.83 -11.40
CA GLY A 128 23.92 -15.99 -10.96
C GLY A 128 24.62 -16.86 -9.90
N TYR A 129 25.84 -16.48 -9.54
CA TYR A 129 26.55 -16.82 -8.33
C TYR A 129 25.78 -16.29 -7.14
N GLY A 130 25.01 -17.14 -6.52
CA GLY A 130 24.06 -16.77 -5.46
C GLY A 130 24.63 -16.17 -4.18
N MET A 131 25.84 -15.58 -4.20
CA MET A 131 26.49 -14.88 -3.07
C MET A 131 26.31 -15.62 -1.72
N PRO A 132 26.84 -16.85 -1.58
CA PRO A 132 26.54 -17.70 -0.42
C PRO A 132 26.98 -17.11 0.91
N ARG A 133 28.10 -16.37 0.91
CA ARG A 133 28.61 -15.73 2.11
C ARG A 133 27.74 -14.54 2.55
N LEU A 134 27.25 -13.76 1.60
CA LEU A 134 26.31 -12.67 1.90
C LEU A 134 24.99 -13.22 2.44
N ARG A 135 24.49 -14.35 1.86
CA ARG A 135 23.29 -15.02 2.40
C ARG A 135 23.52 -15.56 3.82
N ALA A 136 24.68 -16.18 4.06
CA ALA A 136 25.07 -16.65 5.39
C ALA A 136 25.21 -15.49 6.38
N LEU A 137 25.77 -14.34 5.94
CA LEU A 137 25.86 -13.13 6.75
C LEU A 137 24.47 -12.63 7.17
N PHE A 138 23.52 -12.52 6.25
CA PHE A 138 22.15 -12.09 6.60
C PHE A 138 21.45 -13.10 7.54
N LYS A 139 21.72 -14.40 7.38
CA LYS A 139 21.23 -15.42 8.33
C LYS A 139 21.81 -15.17 9.73
N GLY A 140 23.14 -15.06 9.84
CA GLY A 140 23.81 -14.78 11.10
C GLY A 140 23.36 -13.47 11.77
N MET A 141 23.19 -12.41 10.96
CA MET A 141 22.63 -11.15 11.48
C MET A 141 21.21 -11.34 12.04
N SER A 142 20.35 -12.13 11.39
CA SER A 142 18.99 -12.39 11.87
C SER A 142 18.96 -13.19 13.18
N GLU A 143 20.00 -13.98 13.44
CA GLU A 143 20.16 -14.74 14.68
C GLU A 143 20.78 -13.90 15.83
N LEU A 144 21.72 -13.01 15.50
CA LEU A 144 22.48 -12.24 16.50
C LEU A 144 21.88 -10.87 16.81
N VAL A 145 21.22 -10.24 15.85
CA VAL A 145 20.61 -8.92 16.03
C VAL A 145 19.16 -9.11 16.42
N PRO A 146 18.78 -8.90 17.68
CA PRO A 146 17.40 -9.06 18.08
C PRO A 146 16.52 -8.11 17.31
N ALA A 147 15.45 -8.63 16.73
CA ALA A 147 14.44 -7.77 16.14
C ALA A 147 13.92 -6.84 17.25
N PRO A 148 13.89 -5.52 17.05
CA PRO A 148 13.30 -4.64 18.04
C PRO A 148 11.86 -5.08 18.28
N PRO A 149 11.38 -4.95 19.52
CA PRO A 149 10.01 -5.32 19.82
C PRO A 149 9.10 -4.61 18.81
N ARG A 150 8.37 -5.39 18.03
CA ARG A 150 7.42 -4.82 17.06
C ARG A 150 6.36 -4.11 17.88
N VAL A 151 6.39 -2.78 17.91
CA VAL A 151 5.25 -2.00 18.41
C VAL A 151 4.09 -2.30 17.47
N ARG A 152 3.32 -3.35 17.83
CA ARG A 152 2.10 -3.69 17.09
C ARG A 152 1.14 -2.52 17.23
N ARG A 153 0.73 -1.96 16.11
CA ARG A 153 -0.32 -0.94 16.12
C ARG A 153 -1.60 -1.55 16.67
N ARG A 154 -2.20 -0.88 17.64
CA ARG A 154 -3.49 -1.31 18.19
C ARG A 154 -4.60 -1.13 17.16
N ALA A 155 -5.59 -1.99 17.23
CA ALA A 155 -6.84 -1.87 16.48
C ALA A 155 -7.66 -0.68 17.02
N VAL A 156 -8.22 0.14 16.15
CA VAL A 156 -9.22 1.13 16.55
C VAL A 156 -10.53 0.38 16.82
N ARG A 157 -11.07 0.52 18.03
CA ARG A 157 -12.37 -0.07 18.37
C ARG A 157 -13.51 0.74 17.76
N THR A 158 -14.58 0.06 17.33
CA THR A 158 -15.75 0.70 16.70
C THR A 158 -16.32 1.83 17.55
N GLN A 159 -16.53 1.56 18.86
CA GLN A 159 -17.08 2.54 19.80
C GLN A 159 -16.12 3.72 20.00
N CYS A 160 -14.80 3.47 20.09
CA CYS A 160 -13.80 4.53 20.23
C CYS A 160 -13.79 5.43 18.98
N LEU A 161 -13.93 4.85 17.78
CA LEU A 161 -14.05 5.64 16.57
C LEU A 161 -15.31 6.48 16.56
N ALA A 162 -16.47 5.88 16.89
CA ALA A 162 -17.74 6.57 16.95
C ALA A 162 -17.73 7.74 17.96
N LEU A 163 -17.25 7.47 19.18
CA LEU A 163 -17.15 8.47 20.24
C LEU A 163 -16.15 9.57 19.92
N GLY A 164 -14.97 9.20 19.40
CA GLY A 164 -13.95 10.18 18.98
C GLY A 164 -14.46 11.10 17.87
N LEU A 165 -15.16 10.55 16.87
CA LEU A 165 -15.80 11.32 15.82
C LEU A 165 -16.88 12.27 16.37
N GLN A 166 -17.64 11.82 17.37
CA GLN A 166 -18.65 12.66 18.01
C GLN A 166 -18.00 13.83 18.77
N ARG A 167 -16.90 13.58 19.47
CA ARG A 167 -16.20 14.58 20.30
C ARG A 167 -15.40 15.59 19.47
N CYS A 168 -14.61 15.10 18.51
CA CYS A 168 -13.68 15.95 17.76
C CYS A 168 -14.28 16.53 16.49
N PHE A 169 -15.23 15.81 15.87
CA PHE A 169 -15.85 16.17 14.60
C PHE A 169 -17.37 15.94 14.69
N PRO A 170 -18.11 16.70 15.51
CA PRO A 170 -19.55 16.56 15.60
C PRO A 170 -20.21 16.76 14.23
N ARG A 171 -21.27 16.00 13.95
CA ARG A 171 -21.99 16.12 12.67
C ARG A 171 -22.58 17.52 12.51
N GLY A 172 -22.32 18.13 11.37
CA GLY A 172 -22.78 19.49 11.06
C GLY A 172 -22.51 19.85 9.60
N PRO A 173 -22.98 21.01 9.15
CA PRO A 173 -22.83 21.48 7.77
C PRO A 173 -21.43 22.08 7.50
N ASP A 174 -20.39 21.40 7.92
CA ASP A 174 -19.00 21.77 7.73
C ASP A 174 -18.35 20.80 6.75
N ALA A 175 -17.76 21.35 5.69
CA ALA A 175 -17.14 20.58 4.60
C ALA A 175 -15.99 19.71 5.09
N ASP A 176 -15.10 20.26 5.92
CA ASP A 176 -13.93 19.54 6.41
C ASP A 176 -14.31 18.46 7.42
N VAL A 177 -15.27 18.76 8.30
CA VAL A 177 -15.84 17.77 9.22
C VAL A 177 -16.48 16.62 8.44
N ALA A 178 -17.26 16.90 7.40
CA ALA A 178 -17.87 15.88 6.56
C ALA A 178 -16.82 15.00 5.86
N ASN A 179 -15.76 15.61 5.33
CA ASN A 179 -14.63 14.92 4.73
C ASN A 179 -13.93 13.96 5.73
N VAL A 180 -13.63 14.45 6.95
CA VAL A 180 -12.98 13.66 8.00
C VAL A 180 -13.88 12.48 8.42
N ARG A 181 -15.16 12.75 8.70
CA ARG A 181 -16.11 11.72 9.11
C ARG A 181 -16.28 10.64 8.06
N ALA A 182 -16.42 11.04 6.80
CA ALA A 182 -16.54 10.10 5.68
C ALA A 182 -15.25 9.27 5.51
N ALA A 183 -14.09 9.91 5.44
CA ALA A 183 -12.82 9.23 5.21
C ALA A 183 -12.51 8.16 6.27
N LEU A 184 -12.72 8.48 7.55
CA LEU A 184 -12.38 7.57 8.64
C LEU A 184 -13.37 6.41 8.75
N GLN A 185 -14.68 6.66 8.55
CA GLN A 185 -15.68 5.59 8.56
C GLN A 185 -15.57 4.69 7.32
N VAL A 186 -15.37 5.25 6.14
CA VAL A 186 -15.13 4.48 4.91
C VAL A 186 -13.84 3.68 5.02
N GLY A 187 -12.77 4.29 5.57
CA GLY A 187 -11.50 3.62 5.81
C GLY A 187 -11.63 2.41 6.73
N PHE A 188 -12.43 2.52 7.79
CA PHE A 188 -12.71 1.47 8.75
C PHE A 188 -13.62 0.39 8.17
N CYS A 189 -14.84 0.74 7.73
CA CYS A 189 -15.86 -0.22 7.27
C CYS A 189 -15.47 -0.89 5.93
N GLY A 190 -14.79 -0.15 5.05
CA GLY A 190 -14.29 -0.66 3.77
C GLY A 190 -12.95 -1.38 3.87
N LEU A 191 -12.40 -1.53 5.07
CA LEU A 191 -11.09 -2.14 5.31
C LEU A 191 -10.00 -1.54 4.40
N LEU A 192 -9.99 -0.19 4.22
CA LEU A 192 -9.08 0.47 3.30
C LEU A 192 -7.67 0.59 3.88
N ARG A 193 -6.64 0.43 3.02
CA ARG A 193 -5.30 0.93 3.35
C ARG A 193 -5.31 2.45 3.25
N ALA A 194 -4.65 3.14 4.18
CA ALA A 194 -4.58 4.60 4.12
C ALA A 194 -4.12 5.13 2.75
N ALA A 195 -3.15 4.46 2.12
CA ALA A 195 -2.67 4.79 0.78
C ALA A 195 -3.70 4.57 -0.36
N GLU A 196 -4.84 3.96 -0.08
CA GLU A 196 -5.90 3.76 -1.07
C GLU A 196 -6.82 4.99 -1.17
N TYR A 197 -6.88 5.81 -0.11
CA TYR A 197 -7.73 7.00 -0.06
C TYR A 197 -7.00 8.28 0.39
N SER A 198 -5.67 8.22 0.54
CA SER A 198 -4.83 9.38 0.87
C SER A 198 -3.48 9.30 0.14
N LEU A 199 -2.82 10.44 -0.01
CA LEU A 199 -1.54 10.58 -0.68
C LEU A 199 -0.39 10.12 0.20
N GLN A 200 0.62 9.49 -0.40
CA GLN A 200 1.89 9.21 0.25
C GLN A 200 2.74 10.48 0.36
N ALA A 201 3.76 10.46 1.23
CA ALA A 201 4.68 11.58 1.36
C ALA A 201 5.34 11.94 0.03
N GLY A 202 5.25 13.21 -0.37
CA GLY A 202 5.80 13.71 -1.63
C GLY A 202 5.03 13.27 -2.89
N GLU A 203 3.86 12.66 -2.74
CA GLU A 203 3.01 12.28 -3.86
C GLU A 203 2.04 13.39 -4.23
N ALA A 204 1.97 13.75 -5.53
CA ALA A 204 0.94 14.64 -6.04
C ALA A 204 -0.35 13.87 -6.34
N PHE A 205 -1.49 14.54 -6.21
CA PHE A 205 -2.77 13.96 -6.61
C PHE A 205 -2.83 13.75 -8.12
N VAL A 206 -3.27 12.56 -8.52
CA VAL A 206 -3.48 12.18 -9.92
C VAL A 206 -4.80 11.40 -9.99
N SER A 207 -5.80 11.97 -10.64
CA SER A 207 -7.17 11.42 -10.69
C SER A 207 -7.28 10.01 -11.25
N ARG A 208 -6.39 9.61 -12.17
CA ARG A 208 -6.34 8.24 -12.72
C ARG A 208 -5.83 7.19 -11.72
N ARG A 209 -5.25 7.61 -10.59
CA ARG A 209 -4.59 6.75 -9.62
C ARG A 209 -5.20 6.80 -8.24
N HIS A 210 -5.78 7.94 -7.87
CA HIS A 210 -6.35 8.20 -6.57
C HIS A 210 -7.86 8.26 -6.66
N LEU A 211 -8.53 7.94 -5.57
CA LEU A 211 -9.99 8.03 -5.48
C LEU A 211 -10.47 9.47 -5.72
N THR A 212 -11.51 9.57 -6.51
CA THR A 212 -12.20 10.82 -6.83
C THR A 212 -13.66 10.75 -6.40
N ARG A 213 -14.35 11.88 -6.44
CA ARG A 213 -15.78 11.94 -6.15
C ARG A 213 -16.61 11.06 -7.10
N SER A 214 -16.19 10.92 -8.36
CA SER A 214 -16.87 10.05 -9.34
C SER A 214 -16.75 8.55 -9.06
N ASP A 215 -15.91 8.14 -8.10
CA ASP A 215 -15.78 6.73 -7.72
C ASP A 215 -16.83 6.27 -6.70
N VAL A 216 -17.74 7.16 -6.28
CA VAL A 216 -18.80 6.85 -5.32
C VAL A 216 -20.15 6.79 -6.05
N THR A 217 -20.89 5.73 -5.78
CA THR A 217 -22.28 5.56 -6.26
C THR A 217 -23.18 5.30 -5.05
N PHE A 218 -24.31 5.99 -4.99
CA PHE A 218 -25.33 5.80 -3.98
C PHE A 218 -26.51 5.01 -4.52
N GLU A 219 -27.11 4.19 -3.67
CA GLU A 219 -28.35 3.49 -3.97
C GLU A 219 -29.46 4.02 -3.06
N PHE A 220 -30.61 4.24 -3.68
CA PHE A 220 -31.82 4.72 -3.02
C PHE A 220 -32.91 3.66 -3.15
N VAL A 221 -33.76 3.59 -2.14
CA VAL A 221 -35.00 2.81 -2.21
C VAL A 221 -36.15 3.79 -2.53
N ASP A 222 -37.09 3.34 -3.32
CA ASP A 222 -38.25 4.15 -3.72
C ASP A 222 -38.94 4.77 -2.51
N GLY A 223 -39.21 6.07 -2.60
CA GLY A 223 -39.82 6.85 -1.53
C GLY A 223 -38.87 7.32 -0.42
N GLN A 224 -37.59 6.94 -0.44
CA GLN A 224 -36.60 7.42 0.53
C GLN A 224 -35.76 8.56 -0.05
N ARG A 225 -35.53 9.60 0.77
CA ARG A 225 -34.68 10.75 0.42
C ARG A 225 -33.19 10.53 0.68
N LEU A 226 -32.86 9.54 1.51
CA LEU A 226 -31.49 9.24 1.89
C LEU A 226 -31.04 7.92 1.27
N PRO A 227 -29.79 7.79 0.88
CA PRO A 227 -29.27 6.55 0.33
C PRO A 227 -29.24 5.45 1.40
N VAL A 228 -29.55 4.23 0.98
CA VAL A 228 -29.51 3.03 1.85
C VAL A 228 -28.16 2.32 1.78
N SER A 229 -27.43 2.51 0.68
CA SER A 229 -26.08 1.97 0.52
C SER A 229 -25.22 2.87 -0.36
N ALA A 230 -23.91 2.67 -0.26
CA ALA A 230 -22.95 3.31 -1.15
C ALA A 230 -21.91 2.29 -1.63
N THR A 231 -21.44 2.48 -2.85
CA THR A 231 -20.33 1.72 -3.43
C THR A 231 -19.18 2.65 -3.75
N VAL A 232 -17.98 2.32 -3.28
CA VAL A 232 -16.75 3.04 -3.64
C VAL A 232 -15.94 2.15 -4.58
N MET A 233 -15.71 2.63 -5.81
CA MET A 233 -14.95 1.90 -6.83
C MET A 233 -13.45 2.11 -6.62
N MET A 234 -12.80 1.13 -5.99
CA MET A 234 -11.37 1.21 -5.67
C MET A 234 -10.52 1.17 -6.94
N ARG A 235 -9.59 2.10 -7.03
CA ARG A 235 -8.61 2.16 -8.12
C ARG A 235 -7.60 1.00 -8.01
N PRO A 236 -7.03 0.53 -9.14
CA PRO A 236 -6.04 -0.53 -9.13
C PRO A 236 -4.84 -0.15 -8.26
N CYS A 237 -4.63 -0.85 -7.16
CA CYS A 237 -3.44 -0.68 -6.32
C CYS A 237 -2.25 -1.51 -6.86
N LYS A 238 -1.05 -1.30 -6.29
CA LYS A 238 0.21 -1.94 -6.71
C LYS A 238 0.09 -3.45 -6.94
N LYS A 239 -0.71 -4.14 -6.13
CA LYS A 239 -0.90 -5.59 -6.20
C LYS A 239 -1.93 -6.02 -7.27
N LEU A 240 -2.98 -5.23 -7.46
CA LEU A 240 -3.99 -5.48 -8.48
C LEU A 240 -3.50 -5.19 -9.91
N ARG A 241 -2.41 -4.43 -10.09
CA ARG A 241 -1.81 -4.15 -11.39
C ARG A 241 -1.37 -5.41 -12.14
N TYR A 242 -0.89 -6.42 -11.40
CA TYR A 242 -0.43 -7.68 -11.99
C TYR A 242 -1.56 -8.62 -12.38
N ALA A 243 -2.78 -8.37 -11.90
CA ALA A 243 -3.96 -9.20 -12.14
C ALA A 243 -4.93 -8.63 -13.20
N GLY A 244 -4.45 -7.70 -14.07
CA GLY A 244 -5.28 -7.12 -15.13
C GLY A 244 -6.22 -6.01 -14.67
N ALA A 245 -5.77 -5.22 -13.68
CA ALA A 245 -6.26 -3.88 -13.32
C ALA A 245 -7.76 -3.64 -13.43
N LYS A 246 -8.58 -4.45 -12.78
CA LYS A 246 -10.01 -4.14 -12.62
C LYS A 246 -10.22 -3.28 -11.37
N THR A 247 -11.10 -2.30 -11.46
CA THR A 247 -11.62 -1.61 -10.28
C THR A 247 -12.36 -2.61 -9.39
N VAL A 248 -12.20 -2.48 -8.07
CA VAL A 248 -12.84 -3.38 -7.10
C VAL A 248 -13.87 -2.59 -6.30
N PRO A 249 -15.15 -2.99 -6.30
CA PRO A 249 -16.17 -2.32 -5.52
C PRO A 249 -15.98 -2.58 -4.02
N VAL A 250 -16.14 -1.55 -3.22
CA VAL A 250 -16.30 -1.62 -1.76
C VAL A 250 -17.72 -1.20 -1.44
N TYR A 251 -18.50 -2.13 -0.94
CA TYR A 251 -19.89 -1.91 -0.59
C TYR A 251 -20.00 -1.44 0.85
N LEU A 252 -20.76 -0.37 1.09
CA LEU A 252 -20.95 0.26 2.38
C LEU A 252 -22.43 0.29 2.73
N GLN A 253 -22.70 0.04 4.02
CA GLN A 253 -24.01 0.24 4.63
C GLN A 253 -23.85 0.85 6.01
N ASP A 254 -24.88 1.53 6.49
CA ASP A 254 -24.91 2.09 7.82
C ASP A 254 -25.22 1.01 8.87
N GLY A 255 -24.63 1.17 10.05
CA GLY A 255 -24.89 0.37 11.24
C GLY A 255 -25.14 1.28 12.44
N ASP A 256 -25.28 0.66 13.63
CA ASP A 256 -25.66 1.37 14.84
C ASP A 256 -24.59 2.36 15.33
N PHE A 257 -23.32 1.96 15.26
CA PHE A 257 -22.20 2.78 15.74
C PHE A 257 -21.58 3.67 14.66
N LEU A 258 -21.44 3.14 13.46
CA LEU A 258 -20.81 3.84 12.33
C LEU A 258 -21.78 3.90 11.15
N ARG A 259 -21.83 5.06 10.54
CA ARG A 259 -22.74 5.35 9.44
C ARG A 259 -21.97 5.87 8.24
N PRO A 260 -21.20 5.01 7.55
CA PRO A 260 -20.35 5.40 6.43
C PRO A 260 -21.12 5.93 5.23
N VAL A 261 -22.34 5.43 5.00
CA VAL A 261 -23.22 5.90 3.90
C VAL A 261 -23.72 7.30 4.19
N ALA A 262 -24.26 7.52 5.40
CA ALA A 262 -24.70 8.85 5.83
C ALA A 262 -23.54 9.86 5.85
N ALA A 263 -22.34 9.44 6.27
CA ALA A 263 -21.16 10.30 6.27
C ALA A 263 -20.71 10.67 4.84
N LEU A 264 -20.74 9.70 3.91
CA LEU A 264 -20.50 10.00 2.49
C LEU A 264 -21.57 10.91 1.90
N TRP A 265 -22.82 10.69 2.26
CA TRP A 265 -23.91 11.55 1.81
C TRP A 265 -23.74 12.99 2.32
N ASP A 266 -23.45 13.17 3.61
CA ASP A 266 -23.13 14.48 4.20
C ASP A 266 -21.95 15.15 3.46
N LEU A 267 -20.92 14.38 3.10
CA LEU A 267 -19.78 14.88 2.34
C LEU A 267 -20.21 15.48 0.99
N PHE A 268 -21.09 14.81 0.25
CA PHE A 268 -21.57 15.31 -1.04
C PHE A 268 -22.53 16.51 -0.87
N GLN A 269 -23.20 16.62 0.27
CA GLN A 269 -24.09 17.75 0.57
C GLN A 269 -23.32 18.99 1.07
N PHE A 270 -22.29 18.79 1.92
CA PHE A 270 -21.61 19.91 2.61
C PHE A 270 -20.29 20.32 1.93
N ASP A 271 -19.77 19.49 1.04
CA ASP A 271 -18.63 19.78 0.16
C ASP A 271 -18.99 19.47 -1.30
N PRO A 272 -20.01 20.16 -1.87
CA PRO A 272 -20.47 19.88 -3.22
C PRO A 272 -19.39 20.16 -4.26
N VAL A 273 -19.37 19.36 -5.30
CA VAL A 273 -18.47 19.48 -6.44
C VAL A 273 -19.31 19.43 -7.71
N PRO A 274 -19.09 20.37 -8.67
CA PRO A 274 -19.78 20.31 -9.97
C PRO A 274 -19.54 18.99 -10.68
N ASP A 275 -20.51 18.52 -11.45
CA ASP A 275 -20.47 17.21 -12.11
C ASP A 275 -19.24 17.04 -13.00
N GLU A 276 -18.85 18.09 -13.74
CA GLU A 276 -17.66 18.12 -14.59
C GLU A 276 -16.35 17.97 -13.81
N ALA A 277 -16.34 18.31 -12.52
CA ALA A 277 -15.17 18.22 -11.66
C ALA A 277 -15.12 16.97 -10.78
N LEU A 278 -16.17 16.14 -10.76
CA LEU A 278 -16.24 14.93 -9.92
C LEU A 278 -15.06 13.98 -10.19
N SER A 279 -14.69 13.81 -11.47
CA SER A 279 -13.60 12.90 -11.87
C SER A 279 -12.20 13.47 -11.64
N SER A 280 -12.07 14.76 -11.36
CA SER A 280 -10.80 15.45 -11.12
C SER A 280 -10.59 15.86 -9.65
N THR A 281 -11.63 15.78 -8.82
CA THR A 281 -11.58 16.15 -7.40
C THR A 281 -11.32 14.91 -6.54
N ALA A 282 -10.34 15.01 -5.63
CA ALA A 282 -10.05 13.94 -4.67
C ALA A 282 -11.29 13.61 -3.83
N LEU A 283 -11.48 12.31 -3.54
CA LEU A 283 -12.64 11.86 -2.75
C LEU A 283 -12.66 12.52 -1.37
N PHE A 284 -11.52 12.59 -0.70
CA PHE A 284 -11.38 13.23 0.60
C PHE A 284 -10.33 14.35 0.57
N ARG A 285 -10.71 15.51 1.07
CA ARG A 285 -9.86 16.71 1.14
C ARG A 285 -10.11 17.46 2.46
N PHE A 286 -9.16 18.24 2.90
CA PHE A 286 -9.26 19.16 4.05
C PHE A 286 -8.74 20.51 3.61
N ASP A 287 -9.51 21.56 3.82
CA ASP A 287 -9.21 22.90 3.28
C ASP A 287 -8.86 22.85 1.77
N GLY A 288 -9.65 22.08 1.01
CA GLY A 288 -9.44 21.86 -0.42
C GLY A 288 -8.25 20.97 -0.80
N VAL A 289 -7.38 20.58 0.14
CA VAL A 289 -6.19 19.78 -0.10
C VAL A 289 -6.48 18.29 0.09
N PRO A 290 -6.14 17.41 -0.87
CA PRO A 290 -6.31 15.96 -0.73
C PRO A 290 -5.62 15.42 0.52
N PHE A 291 -6.27 14.49 1.24
CA PHE A 291 -5.70 13.89 2.45
C PHE A 291 -4.34 13.28 2.18
N SER A 292 -3.39 13.50 3.08
CA SER A 292 -2.15 12.73 3.15
C SER A 292 -2.24 11.61 4.18
N THR A 293 -1.45 10.55 4.00
CA THR A 293 -1.36 9.46 5.00
C THR A 293 -0.87 9.96 6.37
N ALA A 294 -0.06 11.03 6.37
CA ALA A 294 0.38 11.67 7.61
C ALA A 294 -0.81 12.35 8.31
N PHE A 295 -1.65 13.05 7.55
CA PHE A 295 -2.86 13.68 8.06
C PHE A 295 -3.85 12.66 8.63
N VAL A 296 -4.14 11.57 7.89
CA VAL A 296 -4.97 10.47 8.41
C VAL A 296 -4.41 9.91 9.72
N ARG A 297 -3.09 9.78 9.83
CA ARG A 297 -2.45 9.34 11.08
C ARG A 297 -2.68 10.31 12.23
N SER A 298 -2.57 11.60 11.99
CA SER A 298 -2.81 12.62 13.03
C SER A 298 -4.27 12.63 13.48
N LEU A 299 -5.21 12.49 12.55
CA LEU A 299 -6.63 12.37 12.86
C LEU A 299 -6.93 11.17 13.76
N VAL A 300 -6.42 9.98 13.38
CA VAL A 300 -6.62 8.76 14.18
C VAL A 300 -6.05 8.95 15.59
N ARG A 301 -4.88 9.54 15.73
CA ARG A 301 -4.26 9.79 17.04
C ARG A 301 -5.08 10.75 17.89
N MET A 302 -5.50 11.85 17.32
CA MET A 302 -6.35 12.84 18.00
C MET A 302 -7.68 12.21 18.48
N LEU A 303 -8.33 11.40 17.65
CA LEU A 303 -9.54 10.69 18.06
C LEU A 303 -9.28 9.71 19.21
N MET A 304 -8.19 8.96 19.17
CA MET A 304 -7.86 8.01 20.22
C MET A 304 -7.50 8.71 21.53
N GLU A 305 -6.75 9.80 21.47
CA GLU A 305 -6.47 10.65 22.62
C GLU A 305 -7.75 11.22 23.25
N SER A 306 -8.71 11.68 22.43
CA SER A 306 -9.99 12.22 22.92
C SER A 306 -10.83 11.21 23.68
N VAL A 307 -10.61 9.92 23.49
CA VAL A 307 -11.31 8.83 24.20
C VAL A 307 -10.47 8.15 25.28
N GLY A 308 -9.28 8.74 25.61
CA GLY A 308 -8.43 8.28 26.68
C GLY A 308 -7.46 7.15 26.33
N GLU A 309 -7.28 6.86 25.03
CA GLU A 309 -6.30 5.88 24.56
C GLU A 309 -4.93 6.54 24.30
N ASP A 310 -3.84 5.77 24.42
CA ASP A 310 -2.51 6.25 24.05
C ASP A 310 -2.42 6.51 22.53
N PRO A 311 -2.32 7.77 22.06
CA PRO A 311 -2.32 8.10 20.64
C PRO A 311 -1.14 7.48 19.87
N PHE A 312 -0.01 7.21 20.55
CA PHE A 312 1.18 6.65 19.91
C PHE A 312 1.05 5.15 19.61
N ALA A 313 0.12 4.46 20.27
CA ALA A 313 -0.21 3.07 19.93
C ALA A 313 -0.95 2.93 18.59
N PHE A 314 -1.45 4.04 18.02
CA PHE A 314 -2.28 4.03 16.82
C PHE A 314 -1.60 4.74 15.63
N GLY A 315 -2.10 4.45 14.44
CA GLY A 315 -1.68 5.06 13.19
C GLY A 315 -2.73 4.87 12.10
N ALA A 316 -2.47 5.38 10.90
CA ALA A 316 -3.42 5.30 9.79
C ALA A 316 -3.85 3.85 9.45
N HIS A 317 -2.99 2.86 9.69
CA HIS A 317 -3.31 1.45 9.47
C HIS A 317 -4.22 0.85 10.55
N SER A 318 -4.32 1.49 11.72
CA SER A 318 -5.14 1.02 12.85
C SER A 318 -6.64 0.97 12.55
N LEU A 319 -7.13 1.80 11.61
CA LEU A 319 -8.51 1.73 11.12
C LEU A 319 -8.78 0.39 10.42
N ARG A 320 -7.90 -0.01 9.53
CA ARG A 320 -8.01 -1.28 8.80
C ARG A 320 -7.90 -2.49 9.73
N ILE A 321 -6.98 -2.45 10.70
CA ILE A 321 -6.87 -3.49 11.74
C ILE A 321 -8.17 -3.54 12.53
N GLY A 322 -8.70 -2.39 12.94
CA GLY A 322 -9.95 -2.27 13.69
C GLY A 322 -11.15 -2.83 12.95
N GLY A 323 -11.32 -2.42 11.69
CA GLY A 323 -12.41 -2.93 10.84
C GLY A 323 -12.33 -4.46 10.63
N ALA A 324 -11.13 -5.00 10.40
CA ALA A 324 -10.94 -6.44 10.26
C ALA A 324 -11.21 -7.19 11.58
N THR A 325 -10.78 -6.63 12.71
CA THR A 325 -11.04 -7.21 14.03
C THR A 325 -12.55 -7.17 14.37
N ALA A 326 -13.22 -6.06 14.08
CA ALA A 326 -14.68 -5.93 14.23
C ALA A 326 -15.42 -6.93 13.33
N ALA A 327 -14.98 -7.13 12.09
CA ALA A 327 -15.55 -8.12 11.18
C ALA A 327 -15.41 -9.54 11.73
N LEU A 328 -14.25 -9.89 12.28
CA LEU A 328 -14.02 -11.19 12.91
C LEU A 328 -14.92 -11.37 14.15
N ALA A 329 -14.99 -10.36 15.02
CA ALA A 329 -15.87 -10.37 16.20
C ALA A 329 -17.35 -10.46 15.82
N ALA A 330 -17.74 -9.93 14.65
CA ALA A 330 -19.09 -10.09 14.08
C ALA A 330 -19.35 -11.50 13.49
N GLY A 331 -18.39 -12.42 13.57
CA GLY A 331 -18.48 -13.76 13.00
C GLY A 331 -18.45 -13.80 11.47
N ILE A 332 -17.88 -12.77 10.82
CA ILE A 332 -17.70 -12.78 9.36
C ILE A 332 -16.57 -13.75 9.04
N PRO A 333 -16.78 -14.72 8.13
CA PRO A 333 -15.77 -15.70 7.81
C PRO A 333 -14.43 -15.06 7.37
N PRO A 334 -13.27 -15.58 7.79
CA PRO A 334 -11.95 -15.04 7.44
C PRO A 334 -11.74 -14.87 5.92
N VAL A 335 -12.30 -15.79 5.11
CA VAL A 335 -12.24 -15.68 3.64
C VAL A 335 -12.94 -14.43 3.13
N VAL A 336 -14.09 -14.08 3.68
CA VAL A 336 -14.85 -12.87 3.33
C VAL A 336 -14.06 -11.62 3.76
N ILE A 337 -13.50 -11.63 4.98
CA ILE A 337 -12.67 -10.53 5.49
C ILE A 337 -11.45 -10.32 4.59
N LYS A 338 -10.76 -11.39 4.19
CA LYS A 338 -9.64 -11.35 3.24
C LYS A 338 -10.05 -10.72 1.92
N VAL A 339 -11.19 -11.11 1.40
CA VAL A 339 -11.75 -10.55 0.17
C VAL A 339 -12.04 -9.06 0.34
N MET A 340 -12.82 -8.67 1.36
CA MET A 340 -13.13 -7.27 1.63
C MET A 340 -11.87 -6.42 1.84
N GLY A 341 -10.88 -6.97 2.53
CA GLY A 341 -9.61 -6.32 2.79
C GLY A 341 -8.66 -6.31 1.59
N ARG A 342 -8.95 -7.01 0.52
CA ARG A 342 -8.04 -7.11 -0.65
C ARG A 342 -6.65 -7.61 -0.22
N TRP A 343 -6.60 -8.63 0.68
CA TRP A 343 -5.35 -9.28 1.05
C TRP A 343 -4.94 -10.31 0.01
N ASP A 344 -3.62 -10.35 -0.29
CA ASP A 344 -3.09 -11.31 -1.27
C ASP A 344 -3.36 -12.73 -0.85
N SER A 345 -3.96 -13.46 -1.76
CA SER A 345 -3.96 -14.92 -1.86
C SER A 345 -4.68 -15.30 -3.14
N GLU A 346 -4.64 -16.57 -3.51
CA GLU A 346 -5.38 -17.18 -4.63
C GLU A 346 -6.90 -16.93 -4.60
N ILE A 347 -7.38 -16.29 -3.53
CA ILE A 347 -8.77 -15.90 -3.30
C ILE A 347 -9.25 -14.78 -4.25
N TYR A 348 -8.37 -14.13 -5.02
CA TYR A 348 -8.82 -13.14 -6.02
C TYR A 348 -9.87 -13.70 -6.97
N GLU A 349 -9.81 -14.99 -7.29
CA GLU A 349 -10.85 -15.65 -8.10
C GLU A 349 -12.22 -15.72 -7.40
N ILE A 350 -12.25 -15.74 -6.06
CA ILE A 350 -13.48 -15.71 -5.27
C ILE A 350 -14.11 -14.31 -5.28
N TYR A 351 -13.30 -13.23 -5.41
CA TYR A 351 -13.78 -11.86 -5.52
C TYR A 351 -14.79 -11.66 -6.63
N THR A 352 -14.55 -12.30 -7.75
CA THR A 352 -15.45 -12.23 -8.91
C THR A 352 -16.75 -13.00 -8.69
N ARG A 353 -16.82 -13.82 -7.64
CA ARG A 353 -17.97 -14.69 -7.30
C ARG A 353 -18.72 -14.26 -6.03
N MET A 354 -18.17 -13.35 -5.21
CA MET A 354 -18.89 -12.85 -4.04
C MET A 354 -20.07 -12.01 -4.50
N SER A 355 -21.27 -12.37 -4.06
CA SER A 355 -22.45 -11.60 -4.40
C SER A 355 -22.41 -10.23 -3.73
N GLN A 356 -22.95 -9.23 -4.41
CA GLN A 356 -23.09 -7.87 -3.90
C GLN A 356 -23.82 -7.85 -2.55
N GLU A 357 -24.82 -8.69 -2.40
CA GLU A 357 -25.61 -8.83 -1.18
C GLU A 357 -24.77 -9.35 0.00
N ALA A 358 -23.90 -10.33 -0.19
CA ALA A 358 -22.99 -10.82 0.86
C ALA A 358 -22.03 -9.74 1.34
N ALA A 359 -21.50 -8.92 0.41
CA ALA A 359 -20.61 -7.81 0.74
C ALA A 359 -21.37 -6.71 1.53
N ARG A 360 -22.61 -6.40 1.16
CA ARG A 360 -23.44 -5.43 1.88
C ARG A 360 -23.74 -5.89 3.31
N ARG A 361 -24.19 -7.14 3.49
CA ARG A 361 -24.43 -7.70 4.82
C ARG A 361 -23.19 -7.65 5.72
N ALA A 362 -22.02 -7.97 5.17
CA ALA A 362 -20.77 -7.85 5.89
C ALA A 362 -20.48 -6.40 6.29
N GLY A 363 -20.75 -5.42 5.43
CA GLY A 363 -20.58 -3.99 5.71
C GLY A 363 -21.45 -3.53 6.88
N VAL A 364 -22.73 -3.90 6.90
CA VAL A 364 -23.65 -3.58 8.02
C VAL A 364 -23.13 -4.17 9.33
N ARG A 365 -22.75 -5.45 9.33
CA ARG A 365 -22.25 -6.12 10.53
C ARG A 365 -21.00 -5.47 11.09
N ILE A 366 -20.04 -5.05 10.23
CA ILE A 366 -18.85 -4.30 10.68
C ILE A 366 -19.25 -2.97 11.34
N ALA A 367 -20.18 -2.24 10.73
CA ALA A 367 -20.61 -0.94 11.23
C ALA A 367 -21.39 -1.03 12.54
N SER A 368 -22.10 -2.15 12.77
CA SER A 368 -22.94 -2.39 13.95
C SER A 368 -22.23 -3.13 15.07
N THR A 369 -21.04 -3.71 14.83
CA THR A 369 -20.39 -4.54 15.87
C THR A 369 -19.60 -3.68 16.85
N ALA A 370 -19.92 -3.82 18.14
CA ALA A 370 -19.07 -3.34 19.22
C ALA A 370 -17.79 -4.19 19.29
N PHE A 371 -16.65 -3.53 19.47
CA PHE A 371 -15.40 -4.23 19.69
C PHE A 371 -15.44 -4.89 21.08
N VAL A 372 -15.32 -6.20 21.11
CA VAL A 372 -15.06 -6.95 22.34
C VAL A 372 -13.54 -7.14 22.40
N ASP A 373 -12.90 -6.68 23.48
CA ASP A 373 -11.50 -7.01 23.74
C ASP A 373 -11.40 -8.52 23.90
N ILE A 374 -10.86 -9.19 22.93
CA ILE A 374 -10.43 -10.55 23.07
C ILE A 374 -9.09 -10.46 23.80
N GLU A 375 -9.12 -10.48 25.13
CA GLU A 375 -7.95 -10.67 25.95
C GLU A 375 -7.44 -12.10 25.72
N GLY A 376 -6.50 -12.25 24.82
CA GLY A 376 -5.83 -13.48 24.51
C GLY A 376 -4.82 -13.24 23.39
N GLU A 377 -3.63 -13.70 23.58
CA GLU A 377 -2.65 -13.81 22.51
C GLU A 377 -3.19 -14.83 21.49
N PHE A 378 -3.77 -14.34 20.39
CA PHE A 378 -4.06 -15.23 19.27
C PHE A 378 -2.73 -15.76 18.70
N SER A 379 -2.40 -16.99 19.03
CA SER A 379 -1.45 -17.74 18.22
C SER A 379 -2.09 -18.01 16.85
N HIS A 380 -1.29 -17.98 15.80
CA HIS A 380 -1.75 -18.24 14.44
C HIS A 380 -2.45 -19.62 14.31
N GLU A 381 -2.20 -20.53 15.24
CA GLU A 381 -2.75 -21.88 15.31
C GLU A 381 -4.18 -21.92 15.88
N GLU A 382 -4.53 -21.08 16.83
CA GLU A 382 -5.87 -21.07 17.44
C GLU A 382 -6.98 -20.58 16.50
N LEU A 383 -6.63 -19.80 15.47
CA LEU A 383 -7.58 -19.36 14.44
C LEU A 383 -8.05 -20.50 13.50
N PHE A 384 -7.40 -21.66 13.53
CA PHE A 384 -7.69 -22.78 12.63
C PHE A 384 -8.25 -24.03 13.31
N VAL A 385 -8.38 -24.07 14.64
CA VAL A 385 -8.73 -25.29 15.41
C VAL A 385 -10.22 -25.41 15.73
N SER A 386 -11.07 -24.44 15.45
CA SER A 386 -12.51 -24.70 15.55
C SER A 386 -13.00 -25.46 14.30
N GLY A 387 -12.93 -26.79 14.36
CA GLY A 387 -13.44 -27.69 13.35
C GLY A 387 -14.95 -27.56 13.13
N HIS A 388 -15.35 -26.63 12.30
CA HIS A 388 -16.66 -26.64 11.68
C HIS A 388 -16.46 -27.07 10.23
N SER A 389 -16.86 -28.31 9.95
CA SER A 389 -17.03 -28.82 8.60
C SER A 389 -17.94 -27.89 7.81
N TYR A 390 -17.38 -27.23 6.81
CA TYR A 390 -18.17 -26.41 5.90
C TYR A 390 -18.92 -27.35 4.94
N PRO A 391 -20.21 -27.11 4.68
CA PRO A 391 -20.89 -27.81 3.61
C PRO A 391 -20.23 -27.41 2.27
N ALA A 392 -19.96 -28.41 1.45
CA ALA A 392 -19.47 -28.23 0.09
C ALA A 392 -20.48 -27.41 -0.72
N PHE A 393 -20.00 -26.34 -1.36
CA PHE A 393 -20.75 -25.61 -2.37
C PHE A 393 -20.24 -26.00 -3.76
#